data_39ad46f390b2b58b270bd5808597aeec
#
_entry.id   39ad46f390b2b58b270bd5808597aeec
#
_cell.length_a   1.000
_cell.length_b   1.000
_cell.length_c   1.000
_cell.angle_alpha   90.00
_cell.angle_beta   90.00
_cell.angle_gamma   90.00
#
_symmetry.space_group_name_H-M   'P 1'
#
loop_
_entity.id
_entity.type
_entity.pdbx_description
1 polymer ?
#
loop_
_entity_poly.entity_id
_entity_poly.type
_entity_poly.pdbx_seq_one_letter_code
_entity_poly.pdbx_strand_id
1 'polypeptide(L)'
;MLSHSIVTHPGARPTRACLVLHGILGSKTNWRTLARRFAAARPEWAFVLVDLREHGASQGLHPPHTLDAAAGDLAGLAAALDLPVRGVLGHSFGAKVALRFAADHPALSHLVVVDANPGARPDRRGSEASLAALDTLDAIGAEWPTREAFLAAVMAAGHDRGMAAWLAMNLEHASAGFRLRVDVAAVRSLLDGYFQADLWSVVEAAPAGRRTTLILGGASGVMDAPELARLDAVAARGGCEVVVVPGAGHWVHVDAPDATVAAVVAALAPVSAR
;
A
#
# COMPACT_ATOMS: atom_id res chain seq x y z
N MET A 1 10.35 -13.27 8.43
CA MET A 1 8.90 -12.95 8.52
C MET A 1 8.75 -11.45 8.50
N LEU A 2 7.72 -10.92 7.81
CA LEU A 2 7.47 -9.47 7.74
C LEU A 2 7.12 -8.90 9.12
N SER A 3 7.67 -7.72 9.42
CA SER A 3 7.31 -6.95 10.60
C SER A 3 5.87 -6.44 10.46
N HIS A 4 5.06 -6.63 11.48
CA HIS A 4 3.66 -6.23 11.47
C HIS A 4 3.16 -5.80 12.84
N SER A 5 1.99 -5.19 12.87
CA SER A 5 1.24 -4.91 14.09
C SER A 5 -0.25 -5.14 13.85
N ILE A 6 -0.93 -5.65 14.86
CA ILE A 6 -2.36 -5.97 14.78
C ILE A 6 -3.15 -4.88 15.51
N VAL A 7 -4.19 -4.37 14.85
CA VAL A 7 -5.12 -3.39 15.40
C VAL A 7 -6.52 -4.02 15.42
N THR A 8 -7.10 -4.07 16.61
CA THR A 8 -8.47 -4.55 16.85
C THR A 8 -9.24 -3.53 17.67
N HIS A 9 -10.57 -3.60 17.63
CA HIS A 9 -11.38 -2.82 18.56
C HIS A 9 -11.23 -3.38 19.99
N PRO A 10 -11.04 -2.55 21.03
CA PRO A 10 -10.95 -3.02 22.42
C PRO A 10 -12.16 -3.89 22.80
N GLY A 11 -11.89 -5.07 23.37
CA GLY A 11 -12.92 -6.03 23.77
C GLY A 11 -13.57 -6.84 22.65
N ALA A 12 -13.25 -6.57 21.38
CA ALA A 12 -13.75 -7.37 20.27
C ALA A 12 -13.03 -8.71 20.17
N ARG A 13 -13.71 -9.68 19.56
CA ARG A 13 -13.16 -10.99 19.18
C ARG A 13 -13.21 -11.11 17.66
N PRO A 14 -12.22 -10.62 16.93
CA PRO A 14 -12.21 -10.71 15.48
C PRO A 14 -12.18 -12.18 15.03
N THR A 15 -12.85 -12.47 13.93
CA THR A 15 -12.93 -13.81 13.35
C THR A 15 -12.12 -13.96 12.07
N ARG A 16 -11.55 -12.85 11.59
CA ARG A 16 -10.81 -12.77 10.32
C ARG A 16 -9.83 -11.60 10.34
N ALA A 17 -8.79 -11.71 9.50
CA ALA A 17 -7.78 -10.68 9.36
C ALA A 17 -7.85 -9.99 7.99
N CYS A 18 -7.54 -8.68 7.98
CA CYS A 18 -7.28 -7.89 6.79
C CYS A 18 -5.83 -7.38 6.83
N LEU A 19 -5.03 -7.75 5.83
CA LEU A 19 -3.69 -7.19 5.66
C LEU A 19 -3.81 -5.76 5.14
N VAL A 20 -3.03 -4.83 5.70
CA VAL A 20 -3.04 -3.42 5.32
C VAL A 20 -1.64 -3.00 4.92
N LEU A 21 -1.48 -2.63 3.64
CA LEU A 21 -0.21 -2.45 2.96
C LEU A 21 0.00 -0.97 2.60
N HIS A 22 1.16 -0.44 2.96
CA HIS A 22 1.59 0.93 2.64
C HIS A 22 2.13 1.05 1.21
N GLY A 23 2.27 2.28 0.72
CA GLY A 23 2.94 2.60 -0.55
C GLY A 23 4.47 2.50 -0.46
N ILE A 24 5.13 2.69 -1.62
CA ILE A 24 6.60 2.70 -1.69
C ILE A 24 7.19 3.71 -0.69
N LEU A 25 8.34 3.40 -0.09
CA LEU A 25 9.01 4.22 0.94
C LEU A 25 8.17 4.50 2.20
N GLY A 26 7.01 3.85 2.34
CA GLY A 26 6.15 3.96 3.51
C GLY A 26 6.48 2.93 4.60
N SER A 27 5.59 2.82 5.58
CA SER A 27 5.66 1.81 6.63
C SER A 27 4.27 1.48 7.16
N LYS A 28 4.15 0.40 7.95
CA LYS A 28 2.91 0.02 8.63
C LYS A 28 2.29 1.14 9.47
N THR A 29 3.08 2.13 9.90
CA THR A 29 2.59 3.24 10.71
C THR A 29 1.71 4.21 9.94
N ASN A 30 1.80 4.27 8.60
CA ASN A 30 1.00 5.14 7.75
C ASN A 30 -0.51 4.91 7.95
N TRP A 31 -0.91 3.68 8.20
CA TRP A 31 -2.30 3.29 8.35
C TRP A 31 -2.81 3.22 9.79
N ARG A 32 -1.93 3.41 10.80
CA ARG A 32 -2.27 3.14 12.20
C ARG A 32 -3.51 3.89 12.69
N THR A 33 -3.62 5.17 12.37
CA THR A 33 -4.76 6.01 12.81
C THR A 33 -6.06 5.56 12.14
N LEU A 34 -6.03 5.30 10.83
CA LEU A 34 -7.20 4.86 10.09
C LEU A 34 -7.60 3.43 10.49
N ALA A 35 -6.63 2.55 10.71
CA ALA A 35 -6.90 1.17 11.14
C ALA A 35 -7.66 1.08 12.47
N ARG A 36 -7.40 2.00 13.41
CA ARG A 36 -8.20 2.10 14.65
C ARG A 36 -9.66 2.44 14.36
N ARG A 37 -9.89 3.31 13.39
CA ARG A 37 -11.25 3.69 12.96
C ARG A 37 -11.93 2.56 12.20
N PHE A 38 -11.17 1.82 11.35
CA PHE A 38 -11.66 0.62 10.69
C PHE A 38 -12.09 -0.43 11.73
N ALA A 39 -11.24 -0.70 12.74
CA ALA A 39 -11.52 -1.66 13.79
C ALA A 39 -12.73 -1.28 14.64
N ALA A 40 -12.94 0.01 14.90
CA ALA A 40 -14.13 0.50 15.59
C ALA A 40 -15.42 0.27 14.80
N ALA A 41 -15.37 0.46 13.47
CA ALA A 41 -16.52 0.30 12.59
C ALA A 41 -16.76 -1.16 12.15
N ARG A 42 -15.72 -1.99 12.19
CA ARG A 42 -15.73 -3.39 11.76
C ARG A 42 -15.04 -4.28 12.81
N PRO A 43 -15.62 -4.46 13.99
CA PRO A 43 -14.97 -5.17 15.10
C PRO A 43 -14.75 -6.67 14.84
N GLU A 44 -15.39 -7.22 13.83
CA GLU A 44 -15.16 -8.60 13.37
C GLU A 44 -13.84 -8.81 12.62
N TRP A 45 -13.11 -7.72 12.30
CA TRP A 45 -11.82 -7.73 11.62
C TRP A 45 -10.66 -7.39 12.56
N ALA A 46 -9.56 -8.13 12.42
CA ALA A 46 -8.23 -7.73 12.87
C ALA A 46 -7.48 -7.09 11.70
N PHE A 47 -7.03 -5.85 11.84
CA PHE A 47 -6.25 -5.15 10.82
C PHE A 47 -4.77 -5.38 11.08
N VAL A 48 -4.12 -6.12 10.19
CA VAL A 48 -2.69 -6.44 10.26
C VAL A 48 -1.94 -5.44 9.40
N LEU A 49 -1.34 -4.47 10.04
CA LEU A 49 -0.52 -3.43 9.39
C LEU A 49 0.86 -4.01 9.12
N VAL A 50 1.28 -4.04 7.88
CA VAL A 50 2.49 -4.75 7.45
C VAL A 50 3.56 -3.75 6.98
N ASP A 51 4.79 -3.92 7.44
CA ASP A 51 5.95 -3.38 6.74
C ASP A 51 6.28 -4.32 5.59
N LEU A 52 6.13 -3.86 4.36
CA LEU A 52 6.47 -4.64 3.18
C LEU A 52 7.98 -4.91 3.12
N ARG A 53 8.40 -5.88 2.33
CA ARG A 53 9.80 -6.21 2.05
C ARG A 53 10.62 -4.95 1.79
N GLU A 54 11.79 -4.83 2.45
CA GLU A 54 12.73 -3.71 2.42
C GLU A 54 12.16 -2.35 2.88
N HIS A 55 11.05 -2.39 3.64
CA HIS A 55 10.45 -1.21 4.26
C HIS A 55 10.30 -1.36 5.77
N GLY A 56 10.28 -0.23 6.45
CA GLY A 56 10.07 -0.17 7.90
C GLY A 56 11.05 -1.07 8.67
N ALA A 57 10.55 -2.05 9.41
CA ALA A 57 11.34 -3.04 10.14
C ALA A 57 11.45 -4.40 9.41
N SER A 58 11.05 -4.48 8.13
CA SER A 58 11.20 -5.65 7.25
C SER A 58 12.40 -5.52 6.32
N GLN A 59 13.55 -5.15 6.88
CA GLN A 59 14.79 -4.93 6.16
C GLN A 59 15.65 -6.19 6.06
N GLY A 60 16.56 -6.23 5.08
CA GLY A 60 17.57 -7.27 4.94
C GLY A 60 17.02 -8.63 4.51
N LEU A 61 15.90 -8.66 3.81
CA LEU A 61 15.36 -9.89 3.24
C LEU A 61 16.18 -10.33 2.02
N HIS A 62 16.29 -11.64 1.84
CA HIS A 62 17.05 -12.18 0.69
C HIS A 62 16.40 -11.78 -0.64
N PRO A 63 17.22 -11.43 -1.67
CA PRO A 63 16.72 -11.26 -3.03
C PRO A 63 16.11 -12.56 -3.59
N PRO A 64 15.24 -12.48 -4.64
CA PRO A 64 15.03 -11.29 -5.46
C PRO A 64 14.03 -10.31 -4.81
N HIS A 65 14.27 -9.01 -5.01
CA HIS A 65 13.34 -7.96 -4.59
C HIS A 65 12.36 -7.68 -5.73
N THR A 66 11.34 -8.52 -5.83
CA THR A 66 10.30 -8.48 -6.87
C THR A 66 8.90 -8.38 -6.26
N LEU A 67 7.92 -8.05 -7.11
CA LEU A 67 6.52 -8.04 -6.70
C LEU A 67 6.04 -9.44 -6.25
N ASP A 68 6.52 -10.49 -6.93
CA ASP A 68 6.20 -11.88 -6.57
C ASP A 68 6.78 -12.26 -5.21
N ALA A 69 8.02 -11.86 -4.93
CA ALA A 69 8.64 -12.08 -3.63
C ALA A 69 7.90 -11.33 -2.51
N ALA A 70 7.46 -10.10 -2.77
CA ALA A 70 6.66 -9.33 -1.82
C ALA A 70 5.29 -9.98 -1.53
N ALA A 71 4.64 -10.53 -2.55
CA ALA A 71 3.40 -11.29 -2.38
C ALA A 71 3.63 -12.63 -1.65
N GLY A 72 4.74 -13.32 -1.94
CA GLY A 72 5.16 -14.54 -1.24
C GLY A 72 5.43 -14.30 0.26
N ASP A 73 6.04 -13.18 0.62
CA ASP A 73 6.21 -12.78 2.02
C ASP A 73 4.87 -12.60 2.75
N LEU A 74 3.86 -12.03 2.05
CA LEU A 74 2.52 -11.90 2.60
C LEU A 74 1.85 -13.27 2.80
N ALA A 75 2.07 -14.21 1.88
CA ALA A 75 1.57 -15.57 2.03
C ALA A 75 2.18 -16.26 3.25
N GLY A 76 3.50 -16.10 3.46
CA GLY A 76 4.18 -16.59 4.65
C GLY A 76 3.66 -15.95 5.95
N LEU A 77 3.40 -14.64 5.94
CA LEU A 77 2.78 -13.95 7.07
C LEU A 77 1.36 -14.47 7.32
N ALA A 78 0.53 -14.58 6.27
CA ALA A 78 -0.86 -15.04 6.37
C ALA A 78 -0.97 -16.44 6.96
N ALA A 79 -0.03 -17.33 6.61
CA ALA A 79 0.03 -18.69 7.16
C ALA A 79 0.45 -18.74 8.64
N ALA A 80 1.13 -17.70 9.13
CA ALA A 80 1.60 -17.61 10.51
C ALA A 80 0.63 -16.89 11.47
N LEU A 81 -0.45 -16.30 10.94
CA LEU A 81 -1.47 -15.62 11.75
C LEU A 81 -2.49 -16.64 12.30
N ASP A 82 -2.93 -16.44 13.53
CA ASP A 82 -3.97 -17.27 14.18
C ASP A 82 -5.36 -17.09 13.56
N LEU A 83 -5.57 -15.99 12.82
CA LEU A 83 -6.83 -15.68 12.17
C LEU A 83 -6.73 -15.87 10.65
N PRO A 84 -7.78 -16.42 10.01
CA PRO A 84 -7.80 -16.54 8.57
C PRO A 84 -7.75 -15.16 7.90
N VAL A 85 -6.81 -14.95 7.00
CA VAL A 85 -6.74 -13.73 6.18
C VAL A 85 -7.85 -13.81 5.13
N ARG A 86 -8.81 -12.90 5.23
CA ARG A 86 -9.97 -12.81 4.34
C ARG A 86 -10.02 -11.49 3.58
N GLY A 87 -9.19 -10.52 3.95
CA GLY A 87 -9.09 -9.22 3.30
C GLY A 87 -7.65 -8.81 3.07
N VAL A 88 -7.43 -8.03 2.03
CA VAL A 88 -6.20 -7.28 1.80
C VAL A 88 -6.54 -5.90 1.28
N LEU A 89 -5.91 -4.88 1.87
CA LEU A 89 -5.97 -3.49 1.45
C LEU A 89 -4.56 -3.02 1.16
N GLY A 90 -4.37 -2.38 0.02
CA GLY A 90 -3.08 -1.78 -0.31
C GLY A 90 -3.24 -0.41 -0.95
N HIS A 91 -2.28 0.47 -0.71
CA HIS A 91 -2.16 1.78 -1.34
C HIS A 91 -0.97 1.80 -2.30
N SER A 92 -1.18 2.34 -3.52
CA SER A 92 -0.09 2.55 -4.49
C SER A 92 0.71 1.26 -4.74
N PHE A 93 2.02 1.23 -4.44
CA PHE A 93 2.85 0.03 -4.52
C PHE A 93 2.24 -1.14 -3.75
N GLY A 94 1.80 -0.92 -2.51
CA GLY A 94 1.13 -1.94 -1.70
C GLY A 94 -0.16 -2.47 -2.32
N ALA A 95 -0.85 -1.68 -3.14
CA ALA A 95 -2.02 -2.13 -3.87
C ALA A 95 -1.66 -3.13 -4.98
N LYS A 96 -0.54 -2.93 -5.69
CA LYS A 96 -0.05 -3.94 -6.64
C LYS A 96 0.40 -5.22 -5.95
N VAL A 97 1.05 -5.09 -4.78
CA VAL A 97 1.37 -6.27 -3.95
C VAL A 97 0.09 -6.99 -3.51
N ALA A 98 -0.95 -6.23 -3.12
CA ALA A 98 -2.25 -6.79 -2.76
C ALA A 98 -2.93 -7.52 -3.93
N LEU A 99 -2.91 -6.93 -5.12
CA LEU A 99 -3.40 -7.57 -6.35
C LEU A 99 -2.64 -8.86 -6.66
N ARG A 100 -1.31 -8.82 -6.62
CA ARG A 100 -0.48 -10.01 -6.88
C ARG A 100 -0.72 -11.11 -5.85
N PHE A 101 -0.82 -10.75 -4.56
CA PHE A 101 -1.19 -11.68 -3.50
C PHE A 101 -2.59 -12.28 -3.73
N ALA A 102 -3.57 -11.46 -4.11
CA ALA A 102 -4.95 -11.91 -4.34
C ALA A 102 -5.09 -12.87 -5.53
N ALA A 103 -4.18 -12.81 -6.52
CA ALA A 103 -4.18 -13.72 -7.67
C ALA A 103 -4.04 -15.19 -7.22
N ASP A 104 -3.20 -15.44 -6.22
CA ASP A 104 -2.89 -16.80 -5.74
C ASP A 104 -3.71 -17.19 -4.48
N HIS A 105 -4.57 -16.28 -3.98
CA HIS A 105 -5.34 -16.48 -2.74
C HIS A 105 -6.86 -16.38 -3.01
N PRO A 106 -7.48 -17.39 -3.62
CA PRO A 106 -8.91 -17.38 -3.96
C PRO A 106 -9.82 -17.32 -2.72
N ALA A 107 -9.32 -17.68 -1.54
CA ALA A 107 -10.04 -17.60 -0.28
C ALA A 107 -10.24 -16.17 0.26
N LEU A 108 -9.61 -15.16 -0.34
CA LEU A 108 -9.87 -13.75 -0.01
C LEU A 108 -11.29 -13.37 -0.41
N SER A 109 -12.05 -12.85 0.54
CA SER A 109 -13.40 -12.31 0.32
C SER A 109 -13.40 -10.81 0.00
N HIS A 110 -12.31 -10.09 0.33
CA HIS A 110 -12.21 -8.63 0.11
C HIS A 110 -10.82 -8.23 -0.39
N LEU A 111 -10.81 -7.50 -1.49
CA LEU A 111 -9.63 -6.86 -2.06
C LEU A 111 -9.91 -5.36 -2.19
N VAL A 112 -9.14 -4.52 -1.51
CA VAL A 112 -9.27 -3.07 -1.55
C VAL A 112 -7.99 -2.47 -2.15
N VAL A 113 -8.12 -1.85 -3.30
CA VAL A 113 -7.05 -1.19 -4.05
C VAL A 113 -7.20 0.32 -3.87
N VAL A 114 -6.27 0.96 -3.18
CA VAL A 114 -6.30 2.40 -2.94
C VAL A 114 -5.29 3.08 -3.85
N ASP A 115 -5.82 3.87 -4.77
CA ASP A 115 -5.12 4.75 -5.71
C ASP A 115 -3.93 4.09 -6.41
N ALA A 116 -4.21 3.02 -7.14
CA ALA A 116 -3.24 2.31 -7.96
C ALA A 116 -3.87 1.81 -9.26
N ASN A 117 -3.07 1.83 -10.32
CA ASN A 117 -3.41 1.20 -11.59
C ASN A 117 -3.09 -0.30 -11.56
N PRO A 118 -4.03 -1.20 -11.89
CA PRO A 118 -3.75 -2.63 -12.01
C PRO A 118 -2.81 -2.97 -13.17
N GLY A 119 -2.78 -2.17 -14.24
CA GLY A 119 -2.04 -2.42 -15.48
C GLY A 119 -0.53 -2.14 -15.37
N ALA A 120 0.22 -2.65 -16.34
CA ALA A 120 1.63 -2.32 -16.50
C ALA A 120 1.82 -0.84 -16.89
N ARG A 121 2.91 -0.25 -16.43
CA ARG A 121 3.32 1.14 -16.69
C ARG A 121 4.80 1.20 -17.07
N PRO A 122 5.21 0.64 -18.21
CA PRO A 122 6.61 0.62 -18.63
C PRO A 122 7.17 2.03 -18.87
N ASP A 123 6.31 3.01 -19.15
CA ASP A 123 6.64 4.44 -19.27
C ASP A 123 6.86 5.13 -17.91
N ARG A 124 6.60 4.45 -16.78
CA ARG A 124 6.73 4.94 -15.40
C ARG A 124 5.92 6.20 -15.09
N ARG A 125 4.98 6.56 -15.94
CA ARG A 125 4.13 7.76 -15.79
C ARG A 125 3.36 7.75 -14.46
N GLY A 126 3.28 8.91 -13.81
CA GLY A 126 2.64 9.09 -12.51
C GLY A 126 3.48 8.62 -11.31
N SER A 127 4.76 8.29 -11.54
CA SER A 127 5.70 7.87 -10.49
C SER A 127 6.94 8.76 -10.43
N GLU A 128 6.93 9.90 -11.12
CA GLU A 128 8.05 10.82 -11.24
C GLU A 128 8.54 11.27 -9.86
N ALA A 129 7.62 11.61 -8.96
CA ALA A 129 7.95 12.02 -7.60
C ALA A 129 8.63 10.90 -6.79
N SER A 130 8.16 9.65 -6.92
CA SER A 130 8.77 8.50 -6.23
C SER A 130 10.15 8.17 -6.76
N LEU A 131 10.34 8.28 -8.08
CA LEU A 131 11.65 8.06 -8.72
C LEU A 131 12.64 9.17 -8.33
N ALA A 132 12.22 10.44 -8.38
CA ALA A 132 13.03 11.56 -7.94
C ALA A 132 13.40 11.47 -6.44
N ALA A 133 12.49 10.97 -5.60
CA ALA A 133 12.78 10.71 -4.20
C ALA A 133 13.88 9.65 -4.03
N LEU A 134 13.83 8.55 -4.79
CA LEU A 134 14.88 7.52 -4.76
C LEU A 134 16.22 8.05 -5.29
N ASP A 135 16.22 8.85 -6.37
CA ASP A 135 17.42 9.50 -6.88
C ASP A 135 18.06 10.41 -5.83
N THR A 136 17.22 11.16 -5.10
CA THR A 136 17.67 11.99 -4.00
C THR A 136 18.27 11.18 -2.87
N LEU A 137 17.59 10.12 -2.40
CA LEU A 137 18.10 9.27 -1.31
C LEU A 137 19.43 8.61 -1.67
N ASP A 138 19.63 8.23 -2.93
CA ASP A 138 20.89 7.67 -3.43
C ASP A 138 22.01 8.71 -3.41
N ALA A 139 21.69 9.96 -3.78
CA ALA A 139 22.66 11.04 -3.89
C ALA A 139 23.10 11.64 -2.55
N ILE A 140 22.18 11.75 -1.57
CA ILE A 140 22.45 12.48 -0.31
C ILE A 140 23.16 11.62 0.76
N GLY A 141 23.20 10.29 0.57
CA GLY A 141 23.85 9.35 1.48
C GLY A 141 22.99 8.95 2.69
N ALA A 142 23.50 7.98 3.45
CA ALA A 142 22.72 7.28 4.45
C ALA A 142 22.84 7.85 5.88
N GLU A 143 23.95 8.52 6.23
CA GLU A 143 24.23 8.93 7.62
C GLU A 143 24.06 10.42 7.84
N TRP A 144 23.42 10.79 8.95
CA TRP A 144 22.99 12.16 9.22
C TRP A 144 23.21 12.52 10.69
N PRO A 145 23.80 13.70 10.99
CA PRO A 145 24.01 14.14 12.37
C PRO A 145 22.69 14.43 13.09
N THR A 146 21.69 14.97 12.37
CA THR A 146 20.37 15.27 12.91
C THR A 146 19.30 15.01 11.86
N ARG A 147 18.04 14.85 12.33
CA ARG A 147 16.87 14.76 11.44
C ARG A 147 16.70 16.05 10.62
N GLU A 148 16.97 17.20 11.19
CA GLU A 148 16.87 18.52 10.53
C GLU A 148 17.88 18.65 9.39
N ALA A 149 19.09 18.13 9.55
CA ALA A 149 20.12 18.11 8.50
C ALA A 149 19.64 17.26 7.29
N PHE A 150 19.03 16.11 7.54
CA PHE A 150 18.41 15.30 6.48
C PHE A 150 17.29 16.06 5.76
N LEU A 151 16.35 16.66 6.52
CA LEU A 151 15.25 17.44 5.94
C LEU A 151 15.79 18.56 5.05
N ALA A 152 16.81 19.30 5.52
CA ALA A 152 17.43 20.37 4.76
C ALA A 152 18.07 19.88 3.45
N ALA A 153 18.75 18.72 3.47
CA ALA A 153 19.36 18.14 2.29
C ALA A 153 18.32 17.69 1.25
N VAL A 154 17.23 17.05 1.69
CA VAL A 154 16.12 16.67 0.80
C VAL A 154 15.47 17.89 0.18
N MET A 155 15.25 18.96 0.96
CA MET A 155 14.69 20.22 0.44
C MET A 155 15.66 20.93 -0.51
N ALA A 156 16.97 20.89 -0.25
CA ALA A 156 17.99 21.43 -1.14
C ALA A 156 18.06 20.68 -2.49
N ALA A 157 17.66 19.40 -2.51
CA ALA A 157 17.51 18.60 -3.73
C ALA A 157 16.22 18.92 -4.52
N GLY A 158 15.41 19.90 -4.09
CA GLY A 158 14.24 20.38 -4.82
C GLY A 158 12.90 19.82 -4.35
N HIS A 159 12.88 19.03 -3.28
CA HIS A 159 11.62 18.52 -2.73
C HIS A 159 10.98 19.51 -1.75
N ASP A 160 9.67 19.46 -1.62
CA ASP A 160 8.96 20.24 -0.61
C ASP A 160 9.13 19.65 0.80
N ARG A 161 8.69 20.41 1.81
CA ARG A 161 8.78 19.98 3.22
C ARG A 161 7.97 18.73 3.54
N GLY A 162 6.85 18.50 2.84
CA GLY A 162 6.00 17.33 3.03
C GLY A 162 6.72 16.05 2.58
N MET A 163 7.32 16.10 1.39
CA MET A 163 8.16 15.02 0.87
C MET A 163 9.36 14.76 1.77
N ALA A 164 10.06 15.81 2.20
CA ALA A 164 11.20 15.67 3.11
C ALA A 164 10.78 15.01 4.44
N ALA A 165 9.66 15.43 5.03
CA ALA A 165 9.14 14.85 6.26
C ALA A 165 8.74 13.37 6.08
N TRP A 166 8.15 13.04 4.93
CA TRP A 166 7.80 11.66 4.59
C TRP A 166 9.04 10.77 4.42
N LEU A 167 10.05 11.21 3.68
CA LEU A 167 11.31 10.47 3.53
C LEU A 167 12.02 10.29 4.86
N ALA A 168 11.98 11.30 5.74
CA ALA A 168 12.58 11.23 7.07
C ALA A 168 11.90 10.23 8.03
N MET A 169 10.76 9.65 7.67
CA MET A 169 10.18 8.51 8.38
C MET A 169 11.03 7.23 8.27
N ASN A 170 11.92 7.19 7.28
CA ASN A 170 12.85 6.09 7.06
C ASN A 170 14.18 6.27 7.79
N LEU A 171 14.33 7.31 8.61
CA LEU A 171 15.48 7.47 9.50
C LEU A 171 15.31 6.64 10.78
N GLU A 172 16.38 6.00 11.21
CA GLU A 172 16.50 5.39 12.52
C GLU A 172 17.63 6.04 13.33
N HIS A 173 17.57 5.93 14.64
CA HIS A 173 18.66 6.35 15.50
C HIS A 173 19.88 5.46 15.28
N ALA A 174 21.04 6.08 15.14
CA ALA A 174 22.34 5.45 15.08
C ALA A 174 23.25 5.97 16.21
N SER A 175 24.43 5.38 16.41
CA SER A 175 25.34 5.77 17.50
C SER A 175 25.80 7.23 17.40
N ALA A 176 25.82 7.82 16.22
CA ALA A 176 26.27 9.19 15.95
C ALA A 176 25.20 10.00 15.19
N GLY A 177 23.92 9.89 15.57
CA GLY A 177 22.83 10.62 14.93
C GLY A 177 21.77 9.73 14.33
N PHE A 178 21.55 9.81 13.02
CA PHE A 178 20.53 9.07 12.30
C PHE A 178 21.12 8.34 11.07
N ARG A 179 20.51 7.22 10.73
CA ARG A 179 20.81 6.48 9.51
C ARG A 179 19.53 6.24 8.71
N LEU A 180 19.63 6.40 7.39
CA LEU A 180 18.58 6.00 6.46
C LEU A 180 18.56 4.48 6.35
N ARG A 181 17.39 3.87 6.61
CA ARG A 181 17.18 2.42 6.56
C ARG A 181 16.93 1.87 5.15
N VAL A 182 16.64 2.73 4.20
CA VAL A 182 16.22 2.32 2.85
C VAL A 182 17.41 1.75 2.08
N ASP A 183 17.29 0.50 1.63
CA ASP A 183 18.11 -0.04 0.54
C ASP A 183 17.51 0.46 -0.79
N VAL A 184 18.10 1.53 -1.34
CA VAL A 184 17.60 2.17 -2.56
C VAL A 184 17.62 1.22 -3.75
N ALA A 185 18.62 0.35 -3.87
CA ALA A 185 18.71 -0.60 -4.97
C ALA A 185 17.60 -1.67 -4.90
N ALA A 186 17.34 -2.19 -3.70
CA ALA A 186 16.25 -3.13 -3.48
C ALA A 186 14.87 -2.51 -3.77
N VAL A 187 14.65 -1.26 -3.32
CA VAL A 187 13.38 -0.53 -3.57
C VAL A 187 13.21 -0.21 -5.05
N ARG A 188 14.29 0.13 -5.78
CA ARG A 188 14.23 0.30 -7.26
C ARG A 188 13.81 -1.00 -7.95
N SER A 189 14.40 -2.13 -7.56
CA SER A 189 14.03 -3.45 -8.09
C SER A 189 12.54 -3.78 -7.85
N LEU A 190 12.02 -3.46 -6.67
CA LEU A 190 10.58 -3.60 -6.36
C LEU A 190 9.70 -2.72 -7.26
N LEU A 191 10.13 -1.47 -7.51
CA LEU A 191 9.41 -0.56 -8.41
C LEU A 191 9.49 -1.00 -9.87
N ASP A 192 10.59 -1.56 -10.35
CA ASP A 192 10.67 -2.12 -11.70
C ASP A 192 9.64 -3.25 -11.88
N GLY A 193 9.51 -4.14 -10.90
CA GLY A 193 8.46 -5.15 -10.88
C GLY A 193 7.03 -4.55 -10.87
N TYR A 194 6.83 -3.47 -10.10
CA TYR A 194 5.57 -2.73 -10.07
C TYR A 194 5.20 -2.17 -11.45
N PHE A 195 6.14 -1.60 -12.19
CA PHE A 195 5.88 -1.00 -13.51
C PHE A 195 5.60 -2.05 -14.59
N GLN A 196 6.20 -3.22 -14.48
CA GLN A 196 6.05 -4.30 -15.47
C GLN A 196 4.79 -5.14 -15.25
N ALA A 197 4.25 -5.18 -14.03
CA ALA A 197 3.14 -6.06 -13.71
C ALA A 197 1.82 -5.58 -14.31
N ASP A 198 1.18 -6.42 -15.12
CA ASP A 198 -0.22 -6.29 -15.53
C ASP A 198 -1.07 -7.27 -14.71
N LEU A 199 -1.93 -6.71 -13.87
CA LEU A 199 -2.79 -7.44 -12.93
C LEU A 199 -4.29 -7.12 -13.17
N TRP A 200 -4.63 -6.61 -14.35
CA TRP A 200 -6.03 -6.34 -14.71
C TRP A 200 -6.91 -7.60 -14.59
N SER A 201 -6.38 -8.76 -14.92
CA SER A 201 -7.11 -10.02 -14.83
C SER A 201 -7.62 -10.32 -13.42
N VAL A 202 -6.93 -9.85 -12.35
CA VAL A 202 -7.34 -10.02 -10.96
C VAL A 202 -8.59 -9.22 -10.62
N VAL A 203 -8.75 -8.06 -11.28
CA VAL A 203 -9.92 -7.18 -11.15
C VAL A 203 -11.06 -7.63 -12.08
N GLU A 204 -10.72 -8.02 -13.31
CA GLU A 204 -11.69 -8.40 -14.35
C GLU A 204 -12.34 -9.75 -14.11
N ALA A 205 -11.60 -10.69 -13.53
CA ALA A 205 -12.03 -12.08 -13.28
C ALA A 205 -12.00 -12.40 -11.79
N ALA A 206 -12.54 -11.52 -10.93
CA ALA A 206 -12.61 -11.77 -9.51
C ALA A 206 -13.39 -13.07 -9.24
N PRO A 207 -12.88 -13.97 -8.37
CA PRO A 207 -13.58 -15.19 -7.99
C PRO A 207 -14.95 -14.87 -7.37
N ALA A 208 -15.91 -15.78 -7.58
CA ALA A 208 -17.21 -15.67 -6.93
C ALA A 208 -17.04 -15.56 -5.40
N GLY A 209 -17.76 -14.62 -4.80
CA GLY A 209 -17.66 -14.33 -3.36
C GLY A 209 -16.52 -13.39 -2.95
N ARG A 210 -15.69 -12.90 -3.89
CA ARG A 210 -14.76 -11.80 -3.62
C ARG A 210 -15.38 -10.47 -4.01
N ARG A 211 -15.39 -9.53 -3.07
CA ARG A 211 -15.64 -8.11 -3.35
C ARG A 211 -14.31 -7.43 -3.64
N THR A 212 -14.19 -6.85 -4.82
CA THR A 212 -13.05 -6.02 -5.24
C THR A 212 -13.49 -4.57 -5.28
N THR A 213 -12.83 -3.70 -4.51
CA THR A 213 -13.15 -2.27 -4.48
C THR A 213 -11.91 -1.46 -4.81
N LEU A 214 -12.01 -0.56 -5.80
CA LEU A 214 -10.98 0.43 -6.10
C LEU A 214 -11.42 1.78 -5.52
N ILE A 215 -10.55 2.39 -4.72
CA ILE A 215 -10.75 3.72 -4.13
C ILE A 215 -9.75 4.66 -4.78
N LEU A 216 -10.21 5.63 -5.56
CA LEU A 216 -9.39 6.53 -6.35
C LEU A 216 -9.48 7.97 -5.83
N GLY A 217 -8.35 8.68 -5.82
CA GLY A 217 -8.35 10.11 -5.61
C GLY A 217 -8.88 10.84 -6.84
N GLY A 218 -9.89 11.71 -6.67
CA GLY A 218 -10.52 12.42 -7.78
C GLY A 218 -9.58 13.44 -8.47
N ALA A 219 -8.49 13.86 -7.81
CA ALA A 219 -7.43 14.68 -8.38
C ALA A 219 -6.14 13.88 -8.66
N SER A 220 -6.17 12.54 -8.50
CA SER A 220 -5.02 11.68 -8.79
C SER A 220 -4.90 11.39 -10.28
N GLY A 221 -3.66 11.41 -10.79
CA GLY A 221 -3.34 11.01 -12.17
C GLY A 221 -2.90 9.54 -12.29
N VAL A 222 -3.23 8.69 -11.32
CA VAL A 222 -2.77 7.29 -11.28
C VAL A 222 -3.32 6.44 -12.43
N MET A 223 -4.48 6.81 -12.98
CA MET A 223 -5.07 6.22 -14.17
C MET A 223 -5.32 7.29 -15.24
N ASP A 224 -5.09 6.95 -16.49
CA ASP A 224 -5.48 7.78 -17.63
C ASP A 224 -6.92 7.49 -18.11
N ALA A 225 -7.39 8.25 -19.09
CA ALA A 225 -8.75 8.11 -19.58
C ALA A 225 -9.07 6.70 -20.17
N PRO A 226 -8.19 6.05 -20.95
CA PRO A 226 -8.37 4.66 -21.38
C PRO A 226 -8.47 3.66 -20.22
N GLU A 227 -7.66 3.83 -19.19
CA GLU A 227 -7.63 2.95 -18.01
C GLU A 227 -8.89 3.14 -17.14
N LEU A 228 -9.34 4.38 -16.98
CA LEU A 228 -10.62 4.69 -16.32
C LEU A 228 -11.80 4.10 -17.09
N ALA A 229 -11.84 4.23 -18.42
CA ALA A 229 -12.88 3.63 -19.24
C ALA A 229 -12.88 2.09 -19.13
N ARG A 230 -11.70 1.45 -19.06
CA ARG A 230 -11.58 0.02 -18.79
C ARG A 230 -12.14 -0.36 -17.43
N LEU A 231 -11.82 0.42 -16.40
CA LEU A 231 -12.31 0.21 -15.05
C LEU A 231 -13.83 0.35 -14.97
N ASP A 232 -14.40 1.38 -15.60
CA ASP A 232 -15.86 1.60 -15.67
C ASP A 232 -16.56 0.42 -16.35
N ALA A 233 -15.99 -0.12 -17.42
CA ALA A 233 -16.52 -1.30 -18.09
C ALA A 233 -16.47 -2.56 -17.19
N VAL A 234 -15.45 -2.70 -16.35
CA VAL A 234 -15.37 -3.79 -15.34
C VAL A 234 -16.44 -3.60 -14.28
N ALA A 235 -16.59 -2.39 -13.76
CA ALA A 235 -17.58 -2.06 -12.73
C ALA A 235 -19.02 -2.26 -13.26
N ALA A 236 -19.32 -1.83 -14.49
CA ALA A 236 -20.63 -1.97 -15.10
C ALA A 236 -21.11 -3.43 -15.21
N ARG A 237 -20.18 -4.40 -15.38
CA ARG A 237 -20.51 -5.84 -15.36
C ARG A 237 -20.43 -6.50 -13.97
N GLY A 238 -20.24 -5.70 -12.93
CA GLY A 238 -20.18 -6.18 -11.53
C GLY A 238 -18.86 -6.86 -11.15
N GLY A 239 -17.76 -6.65 -11.89
CA GLY A 239 -16.43 -7.19 -11.60
C GLY A 239 -15.76 -6.51 -10.43
N CYS A 240 -16.04 -5.21 -10.24
CA CYS A 240 -15.54 -4.45 -9.08
C CYS A 240 -16.48 -3.29 -8.70
N GLU A 241 -16.24 -2.71 -7.53
CA GLU A 241 -16.83 -1.44 -7.10
C GLU A 241 -15.77 -0.33 -7.24
N VAL A 242 -16.19 0.86 -7.67
CA VAL A 242 -15.30 2.03 -7.78
C VAL A 242 -15.83 3.14 -6.90
N VAL A 243 -14.95 3.68 -6.05
CA VAL A 243 -15.23 4.82 -5.19
C VAL A 243 -14.23 5.93 -5.53
N VAL A 244 -14.72 7.04 -6.04
CA VAL A 244 -13.89 8.23 -6.28
C VAL A 244 -14.03 9.16 -5.09
N VAL A 245 -12.90 9.58 -4.50
CA VAL A 245 -12.85 10.54 -3.40
C VAL A 245 -12.56 11.93 -3.98
N PRO A 246 -13.57 12.81 -4.05
CA PRO A 246 -13.41 14.12 -4.70
C PRO A 246 -12.31 14.95 -4.05
N GLY A 247 -11.47 15.61 -4.87
CA GLY A 247 -10.42 16.51 -4.44
C GLY A 247 -9.19 15.87 -3.81
N ALA A 248 -9.23 14.57 -3.48
CA ALA A 248 -8.05 13.86 -2.99
C ALA A 248 -7.08 13.57 -4.13
N GLY A 249 -5.79 13.74 -3.90
CA GLY A 249 -4.71 13.33 -4.78
C GLY A 249 -4.31 11.87 -4.54
N HIS A 250 -3.05 11.54 -4.87
CA HIS A 250 -2.50 10.18 -4.71
C HIS A 250 -2.52 9.69 -3.25
N TRP A 251 -2.39 10.58 -2.28
CA TRP A 251 -2.39 10.26 -0.86
C TRP A 251 -3.79 10.32 -0.26
N VAL A 252 -4.74 9.58 -0.84
CA VAL A 252 -6.18 9.60 -0.50
C VAL A 252 -6.42 9.52 1.01
N HIS A 253 -5.67 8.67 1.71
CA HIS A 253 -5.76 8.46 3.15
C HIS A 253 -5.21 9.61 4.00
N VAL A 254 -4.44 10.51 3.40
CA VAL A 254 -3.90 11.74 4.02
C VAL A 254 -4.79 12.93 3.68
N ASP A 255 -5.17 13.05 2.41
CA ASP A 255 -5.92 14.18 1.88
C ASP A 255 -7.38 14.16 2.35
N ALA A 256 -7.98 12.97 2.43
CA ALA A 256 -9.38 12.78 2.79
C ALA A 256 -9.58 11.56 3.74
N PRO A 257 -9.05 11.62 4.98
CA PRO A 257 -9.08 10.49 5.91
C PRO A 257 -10.48 9.99 6.24
N ASP A 258 -11.46 10.90 6.38
CA ASP A 258 -12.84 10.53 6.70
C ASP A 258 -13.52 9.79 5.56
N ALA A 259 -13.40 10.29 4.34
CA ALA A 259 -13.91 9.63 3.14
C ALA A 259 -13.23 8.28 2.89
N THR A 260 -11.92 8.20 3.11
CA THR A 260 -11.16 6.95 3.01
C THR A 260 -11.67 5.91 4.02
N VAL A 261 -11.91 6.33 5.26
CA VAL A 261 -12.47 5.42 6.29
C VAL A 261 -13.84 4.92 5.86
N ALA A 262 -14.72 5.81 5.42
CA ALA A 262 -16.07 5.44 4.98
C ALA A 262 -16.03 4.43 3.82
N ALA A 263 -15.18 4.68 2.81
CA ALA A 263 -15.02 3.82 1.65
C ALA A 263 -14.47 2.43 2.04
N VAL A 264 -13.43 2.36 2.87
CA VAL A 264 -12.85 1.09 3.33
C VAL A 264 -13.83 0.29 4.19
N VAL A 265 -14.55 0.95 5.11
CA VAL A 265 -15.58 0.32 5.95
C VAL A 265 -16.71 -0.26 5.11
N ALA A 266 -17.13 0.44 4.06
CA ALA A 266 -18.12 -0.05 3.11
C ALA A 266 -17.59 -1.24 2.30
N ALA A 267 -16.35 -1.14 1.80
CA ALA A 267 -15.69 -2.21 1.05
C ALA A 267 -15.55 -3.52 1.86
N LEU A 268 -15.38 -3.43 3.19
CA LEU A 268 -15.25 -4.57 4.10
C LEU A 268 -16.61 -5.06 4.66
N ALA A 269 -17.72 -4.54 4.17
CA ALA A 269 -19.04 -5.07 4.54
C ALA A 269 -19.21 -6.54 4.11
N PRO A 270 -20.01 -7.33 4.81
CA PRO A 270 -20.26 -8.72 4.43
C PRO A 270 -20.65 -8.84 2.95
N VAL A 271 -20.05 -9.82 2.28
CA VAL A 271 -20.46 -10.16 0.91
C VAL A 271 -21.76 -10.95 1.00
N SER A 272 -22.85 -10.37 0.47
CA SER A 272 -24.11 -11.10 0.37
C SER A 272 -23.91 -12.31 -0.53
N ALA A 273 -24.37 -13.48 -0.10
CA ALA A 273 -24.47 -14.62 -0.99
C ALA A 273 -25.38 -14.23 -2.17
N ARG A 274 -24.80 -14.20 -3.38
CA ARG A 274 -25.59 -14.07 -4.62
C ARG A 274 -26.08 -15.43 -5.06
#